data_3948d8b875ce95238f4c4738a44b375c
#
_entry.id   3948d8b875ce95238f4c4738a44b375c
#
_cell.length_a   1.000
_cell.length_b   1.000
_cell.length_c   1.000
_cell.angle_alpha   90.00
_cell.angle_beta   90.00
_cell.angle_gamma   90.00
#
_symmetry.space_group_name_H-M   'P 1'
#
loop_
_entity.id
_entity.type
_entity.pdbx_description
1 polymer ?
#
loop_
_entity_poly.entity_id
_entity_poly.type
_entity_poly.pdbx_seq_one_letter_code
_entity_poly.pdbx_strand_id
1 'polypeptide(L)'
;LDAGADWIHFDVMDNHYVPNLTIGPMVCEALRKHGIRAPIDVHLMVRPVDSLIETFAKAGATYITFHPEASEHVDKSLQLIKANNCKTGLALNPATSLSALDNYWDKLDMVLLMSVNPGFGGQEFIRPVLDKIIQLRSIIDQKGLDIRLEVDGGIKLDNIGEVASLGADTFVSGSAIFNEDNYQDVLFKMREALIAGS
;
A
#
# COMPACT_ATOMS: atom_id res chain seq x y z
N LEU A 1 -4.96 -2.08 15.88
CA LEU A 1 -5.62 -0.78 15.92
C LEU A 1 -5.55 -0.15 17.30
N ASP A 2 -5.90 -0.89 18.36
CA ASP A 2 -5.87 -0.37 19.75
C ASP A 2 -4.48 0.11 20.19
N ALA A 3 -3.44 -0.42 19.57
CA ALA A 3 -2.05 0.03 19.79
C ALA A 3 -1.69 1.34 19.08
N GLY A 4 -2.57 1.88 18.22
CA GLY A 4 -2.39 3.16 17.55
C GLY A 4 -2.11 3.10 16.04
N ALA A 5 -2.28 1.94 15.38
CA ALA A 5 -2.28 1.88 13.92
C ALA A 5 -3.54 2.57 13.35
N ASP A 6 -3.39 3.27 12.22
CA ASP A 6 -4.50 4.00 11.60
C ASP A 6 -5.33 3.10 10.68
N TRP A 7 -4.69 2.22 9.93
CA TRP A 7 -5.28 1.36 8.91
C TRP A 7 -4.86 -0.09 9.10
N ILE A 8 -5.53 -0.97 8.38
CA ILE A 8 -5.12 -2.36 8.21
C ILE A 8 -4.73 -2.54 6.75
N HIS A 9 -3.52 -3.01 6.51
CA HIS A 9 -3.03 -3.35 5.19
C HIS A 9 -3.17 -4.86 4.93
N PHE A 10 -3.63 -5.22 3.74
CA PHE A 10 -3.86 -6.59 3.29
C PHE A 10 -2.99 -6.92 2.10
N ASP A 11 -1.96 -7.71 2.29
CA ASP A 11 -1.14 -8.30 1.22
C ASP A 11 -1.82 -9.56 0.66
N VAL A 12 -2.51 -9.39 -0.46
CA VAL A 12 -3.24 -10.47 -1.15
C VAL A 12 -2.37 -11.05 -2.26
N MET A 13 -2.05 -12.34 -2.12
CA MET A 13 -1.16 -13.07 -3.04
C MET A 13 -1.85 -14.34 -3.53
N ASP A 14 -1.67 -14.69 -4.81
CA ASP A 14 -2.38 -15.79 -5.49
C ASP A 14 -1.47 -16.94 -5.93
N ASN A 15 -0.18 -16.92 -5.56
CA ASN A 15 0.83 -17.85 -6.04
C ASN A 15 0.97 -17.88 -7.57
N HIS A 16 0.58 -16.79 -8.24
CA HIS A 16 0.70 -16.63 -9.68
C HIS A 16 1.46 -15.35 -10.05
N TYR A 17 1.01 -14.18 -9.54
CA TYR A 17 1.74 -12.93 -9.71
C TYR A 17 3.03 -12.92 -8.89
N VAL A 18 2.98 -13.41 -7.65
CA VAL A 18 4.14 -13.62 -6.76
C VAL A 18 4.18 -15.08 -6.29
N PRO A 19 5.36 -15.63 -5.93
CA PRO A 19 5.50 -17.05 -5.53
C PRO A 19 5.08 -17.26 -4.06
N ASN A 20 3.92 -16.77 -3.66
CA ASN A 20 3.34 -16.94 -2.32
C ASN A 20 1.82 -16.86 -2.39
N LEU A 21 1.15 -17.47 -1.43
CA LEU A 21 -0.30 -17.47 -1.26
C LEU A 21 -0.64 -16.94 0.13
N THR A 22 -1.55 -15.97 0.25
CA THR A 22 -1.89 -15.40 1.54
C THR A 22 -3.38 -15.54 1.87
N ILE A 23 -4.14 -14.44 1.87
CA ILE A 23 -5.50 -14.35 2.40
C ILE A 23 -6.49 -13.93 1.31
N GLY A 24 -7.75 -14.31 1.50
CA GLY A 24 -8.84 -13.96 0.61
C GLY A 24 -9.85 -12.97 1.22
N PRO A 25 -10.89 -12.59 0.43
CA PRO A 25 -11.89 -11.61 0.84
C PRO A 25 -12.64 -11.96 2.12
N MET A 26 -12.76 -13.27 2.46
CA MET A 26 -13.40 -13.75 3.68
C MET A 26 -12.77 -13.18 4.96
N VAL A 27 -11.46 -12.91 4.96
CA VAL A 27 -10.77 -12.34 6.13
C VAL A 27 -11.15 -10.86 6.27
N CYS A 28 -11.19 -10.10 5.17
CA CYS A 28 -11.67 -8.72 5.15
C CYS A 28 -13.13 -8.62 5.67
N GLU A 29 -14.01 -9.49 5.16
CA GLU A 29 -15.40 -9.56 5.60
C GLU A 29 -15.52 -9.90 7.10
N ALA A 30 -14.69 -10.82 7.60
CA ALA A 30 -14.67 -11.18 9.02
C ALA A 30 -14.28 -10.00 9.91
N LEU A 31 -13.30 -9.20 9.53
CA LEU A 31 -12.93 -7.98 10.25
C LEU A 31 -14.09 -6.98 10.29
N ARG A 32 -14.77 -6.76 9.17
CA ARG A 32 -15.96 -5.88 9.13
C ARG A 32 -17.09 -6.40 10.00
N LYS A 33 -17.37 -7.70 9.98
CA LYS A 33 -18.36 -8.35 10.86
C LYS A 33 -17.97 -8.25 12.34
N HIS A 34 -16.67 -8.30 12.65
CA HIS A 34 -16.16 -8.10 14.01
C HIS A 34 -16.31 -6.65 14.50
N GLY A 35 -16.67 -5.71 13.64
CA GLY A 35 -16.91 -4.32 13.98
C GLY A 35 -15.75 -3.36 13.67
N ILE A 36 -14.70 -3.81 13.00
CA ILE A 36 -13.60 -2.95 12.56
C ILE A 36 -14.13 -1.90 11.58
N ARG A 37 -13.90 -0.61 11.90
CA ARG A 37 -14.31 0.56 11.11
C ARG A 37 -13.14 1.28 10.45
N ALA A 38 -11.92 1.06 10.94
CA ALA A 38 -10.72 1.63 10.34
C ALA A 38 -10.63 1.31 8.84
N PRO A 39 -9.98 2.15 8.04
CA PRO A 39 -9.71 1.83 6.64
C PRO A 39 -9.03 0.47 6.50
N ILE A 40 -9.46 -0.31 5.52
CA ILE A 40 -8.80 -1.52 5.07
C ILE A 40 -8.24 -1.21 3.68
N ASP A 41 -6.94 -1.24 3.59
CA ASP A 41 -6.18 -1.07 2.36
C ASP A 41 -5.79 -2.44 1.82
N VAL A 42 -6.21 -2.74 0.60
CA VAL A 42 -6.03 -4.05 -0.04
C VAL A 42 -5.03 -3.92 -1.17
N HIS A 43 -3.85 -4.50 -0.98
CA HIS A 43 -2.82 -4.58 -2.00
C HIS A 43 -2.91 -5.93 -2.74
N LEU A 44 -3.32 -5.87 -4.00
CA LEU A 44 -3.52 -7.04 -4.85
C LEU A 44 -2.24 -7.40 -5.62
N MET A 45 -1.51 -8.38 -5.13
CA MET A 45 -0.40 -9.06 -5.82
C MET A 45 -0.92 -10.33 -6.50
N VAL A 46 -1.85 -10.15 -7.45
CA VAL A 46 -2.61 -11.22 -8.09
C VAL A 46 -2.78 -10.98 -9.57
N ARG A 47 -3.00 -12.03 -10.35
CA ARG A 47 -3.28 -11.95 -11.78
C ARG A 47 -4.26 -13.04 -12.21
N PRO A 48 -5.41 -12.68 -12.87
CA PRO A 48 -5.92 -11.34 -13.18
C PRO A 48 -6.53 -10.64 -11.94
N VAL A 49 -6.63 -9.29 -11.96
CA VAL A 49 -7.07 -8.50 -10.79
C VAL A 49 -8.58 -8.30 -10.71
N ASP A 50 -9.30 -8.16 -11.83
CA ASP A 50 -10.68 -7.62 -11.89
C ASP A 50 -11.67 -8.38 -10.99
N SER A 51 -11.63 -9.72 -10.98
CA SER A 51 -12.52 -10.54 -10.16
C SER A 51 -12.31 -10.35 -8.64
N LEU A 52 -11.07 -10.10 -8.23
CA LEU A 52 -10.74 -9.85 -6.83
C LEU A 52 -11.04 -8.42 -6.40
N ILE A 53 -10.96 -7.43 -7.31
CA ILE A 53 -11.43 -6.07 -7.06
C ILE A 53 -12.88 -6.09 -6.56
N GLU A 54 -13.79 -6.72 -7.30
CA GLU A 54 -15.20 -6.76 -6.91
C GLU A 54 -15.45 -7.49 -5.59
N THR A 55 -14.74 -8.59 -5.37
CA THR A 55 -14.95 -9.40 -4.16
C THR A 55 -14.41 -8.73 -2.91
N PHE A 56 -13.24 -8.07 -2.97
CA PHE A 56 -12.72 -7.30 -1.84
C PHE A 56 -13.51 -6.02 -1.57
N ALA A 57 -13.99 -5.34 -2.62
CA ALA A 57 -14.89 -4.20 -2.44
C ALA A 57 -16.17 -4.59 -1.68
N LYS A 58 -16.82 -5.70 -2.08
CA LYS A 58 -17.99 -6.26 -1.36
C LYS A 58 -17.66 -6.69 0.06
N ALA A 59 -16.46 -7.19 0.30
CA ALA A 59 -15.99 -7.58 1.64
C ALA A 59 -15.68 -6.37 2.55
N GLY A 60 -15.67 -5.14 2.01
CA GLY A 60 -15.53 -3.90 2.77
C GLY A 60 -14.14 -3.27 2.71
N ALA A 61 -13.36 -3.50 1.67
CA ALA A 61 -12.14 -2.74 1.40
C ALA A 61 -12.43 -1.24 1.30
N THR A 62 -11.49 -0.41 1.72
CA THR A 62 -11.55 1.05 1.60
C THR A 62 -10.69 1.52 0.43
N TYR A 63 -9.46 1.03 0.35
CA TYR A 63 -8.56 1.20 -0.77
C TYR A 63 -8.35 -0.15 -1.46
N ILE A 64 -8.18 -0.14 -2.77
CA ILE A 64 -7.73 -1.29 -3.54
C ILE A 64 -6.62 -0.83 -4.47
N THR A 65 -5.45 -1.41 -4.27
CA THR A 65 -4.23 -1.09 -4.99
C THR A 65 -3.75 -2.34 -5.74
N PHE A 66 -3.36 -2.20 -7.00
CA PHE A 66 -2.85 -3.30 -7.82
C PHE A 66 -1.67 -2.87 -8.69
N HIS A 67 -0.89 -3.83 -9.16
CA HIS A 67 0.24 -3.58 -10.05
C HIS A 67 -0.24 -3.40 -11.50
N PRO A 68 0.18 -2.34 -12.22
CA PRO A 68 -0.26 -2.10 -13.61
C PRO A 68 -0.04 -3.31 -14.52
N GLU A 69 1.08 -4.00 -14.37
CA GLU A 69 1.45 -5.19 -15.15
C GLU A 69 0.58 -6.42 -14.86
N ALA A 70 -0.22 -6.40 -13.80
CA ALA A 70 -1.15 -7.48 -13.45
C ALA A 70 -2.53 -7.34 -14.13
N SER A 71 -2.80 -6.18 -14.77
CA SER A 71 -4.04 -5.92 -15.52
C SER A 71 -3.75 -5.75 -17.02
N GLU A 72 -4.60 -6.34 -17.85
CA GLU A 72 -4.55 -6.12 -19.31
C GLU A 72 -5.11 -4.73 -19.69
N HIS A 73 -5.99 -4.18 -18.87
CA HIS A 73 -6.69 -2.91 -19.10
C HIS A 73 -6.73 -2.08 -17.80
N VAL A 74 -5.61 -1.48 -17.43
CA VAL A 74 -5.44 -0.73 -16.18
C VAL A 74 -6.54 0.31 -15.95
N ASP A 75 -6.90 1.07 -16.99
CA ASP A 75 -7.97 2.08 -16.91
C ASP A 75 -9.32 1.46 -16.51
N LYS A 76 -9.68 0.32 -17.10
CA LYS A 76 -10.90 -0.42 -16.76
C LYS A 76 -10.88 -0.93 -15.34
N SER A 77 -9.76 -1.47 -14.87
CA SER A 77 -9.61 -1.95 -13.49
C SER A 77 -9.74 -0.81 -12.48
N LEU A 78 -9.15 0.37 -12.75
CA LEU A 78 -9.33 1.57 -11.90
C LEU A 78 -10.78 2.03 -11.87
N GLN A 79 -11.47 2.06 -13.03
CA GLN A 79 -12.90 2.39 -13.07
C GLN A 79 -13.74 1.37 -12.29
N LEU A 80 -13.39 0.08 -12.35
CA LEU A 80 -14.07 -0.98 -11.59
C LEU A 80 -13.95 -0.77 -10.08
N ILE A 81 -12.76 -0.39 -9.57
CA ILE A 81 -12.57 -0.04 -8.16
C ILE A 81 -13.48 1.13 -7.77
N LYS A 82 -13.46 2.20 -8.57
CA LYS A 82 -14.26 3.41 -8.31
C LYS A 82 -15.77 3.14 -8.35
N ALA A 83 -16.22 2.31 -9.31
CA ALA A 83 -17.63 1.90 -9.42
C ALA A 83 -18.12 1.09 -8.22
N ASN A 84 -17.21 0.44 -7.49
CA ASN A 84 -17.50 -0.26 -6.24
C ASN A 84 -17.30 0.60 -4.98
N ASN A 85 -17.20 1.94 -5.11
CA ASN A 85 -17.03 2.91 -4.02
C ASN A 85 -15.75 2.72 -3.20
N CYS A 86 -14.70 2.15 -3.77
CA CYS A 86 -13.38 2.07 -3.18
C CYS A 86 -12.46 3.17 -3.74
N LYS A 87 -11.47 3.53 -2.95
CA LYS A 87 -10.36 4.39 -3.34
C LYS A 87 -9.39 3.61 -4.22
N THR A 88 -8.88 4.27 -5.26
CA THR A 88 -8.06 3.64 -6.30
C THR A 88 -6.58 3.80 -6.04
N GLY A 89 -5.81 2.71 -6.17
CA GLY A 89 -4.36 2.75 -6.08
C GLY A 89 -3.65 1.97 -7.19
N LEU A 90 -2.44 2.42 -7.53
CA LEU A 90 -1.48 1.65 -8.33
C LEU A 90 -0.21 1.39 -7.53
N ALA A 91 0.25 0.14 -7.55
CA ALA A 91 1.48 -0.30 -6.90
C ALA A 91 2.61 -0.43 -7.94
N LEU A 92 3.76 0.14 -7.66
CA LEU A 92 4.94 0.06 -8.51
C LEU A 92 6.04 -0.76 -7.84
N ASN A 93 6.52 -1.78 -8.53
CA ASN A 93 7.70 -2.53 -8.11
C ASN A 93 8.94 -1.64 -8.05
N PRO A 94 10.02 -2.01 -7.32
CA PRO A 94 11.23 -1.20 -7.24
C PRO A 94 11.79 -0.82 -8.62
N ALA A 95 11.72 -1.71 -9.60
CA ALA A 95 12.23 -1.48 -10.96
C ALA A 95 11.21 -0.83 -11.92
N THR A 96 9.92 -0.75 -11.56
CA THR A 96 8.88 -0.16 -12.43
C THR A 96 9.03 1.37 -12.48
N SER A 97 9.07 1.94 -13.67
CA SER A 97 9.19 3.39 -13.87
C SER A 97 7.92 4.14 -13.42
N LEU A 98 8.08 5.38 -12.93
CA LEU A 98 6.97 6.29 -12.64
C LEU A 98 6.13 6.62 -13.87
N SER A 99 6.67 6.51 -15.07
CA SER A 99 5.93 6.69 -16.33
C SER A 99 4.76 5.71 -16.50
N ALA A 100 4.72 4.61 -15.76
CA ALA A 100 3.56 3.73 -15.71
C ALA A 100 2.29 4.42 -15.18
N LEU A 101 2.42 5.57 -14.53
CA LEU A 101 1.31 6.38 -13.98
C LEU A 101 0.80 7.46 -14.94
N ASP A 102 1.53 7.77 -16.02
CA ASP A 102 1.30 8.99 -16.83
C ASP A 102 -0.12 9.17 -17.37
N ASN A 103 -0.83 8.07 -17.60
CA ASN A 103 -2.20 8.12 -18.12
C ASN A 103 -3.30 8.00 -17.04
N TYR A 104 -2.93 7.99 -15.74
CA TYR A 104 -3.85 7.63 -14.66
C TYR A 104 -3.92 8.64 -13.51
N TRP A 105 -3.14 9.73 -13.54
CA TRP A 105 -3.04 10.69 -12.44
C TRP A 105 -4.38 11.20 -11.91
N ASP A 106 -5.33 11.48 -12.79
CA ASP A 106 -6.68 11.97 -12.47
C ASP A 106 -7.61 10.90 -11.88
N LYS A 107 -7.16 9.66 -11.82
CA LYS A 107 -7.93 8.49 -11.39
C LYS A 107 -7.42 7.87 -10.10
N LEU A 108 -6.29 8.36 -9.58
CA LEU A 108 -5.62 7.76 -8.44
C LEU A 108 -5.92 8.53 -7.15
N ASP A 109 -6.22 7.80 -6.10
CA ASP A 109 -6.25 8.28 -4.73
C ASP A 109 -4.96 7.92 -3.98
N MET A 110 -4.19 6.94 -4.47
CA MET A 110 -2.94 6.48 -3.86
C MET A 110 -1.97 5.90 -4.88
N VAL A 111 -0.69 6.09 -4.65
CA VAL A 111 0.40 5.35 -5.30
C VAL A 111 1.21 4.65 -4.23
N LEU A 112 1.30 3.33 -4.35
CA LEU A 112 2.13 2.48 -3.49
C LEU A 112 3.48 2.23 -4.17
N LEU A 113 4.56 2.61 -3.53
CA LEU A 113 5.91 2.23 -3.95
C LEU A 113 6.39 1.04 -3.14
N MET A 114 6.65 -0.06 -3.83
CA MET A 114 7.31 -1.21 -3.21
C MET A 114 8.78 -0.89 -2.97
N SER A 115 9.22 -1.03 -1.74
CA SER A 115 10.62 -0.88 -1.34
C SER A 115 11.32 -2.22 -1.07
N VAL A 116 10.64 -3.31 -1.43
CA VAL A 116 11.16 -4.69 -1.52
C VAL A 116 10.59 -5.34 -2.76
N ASN A 117 11.10 -6.50 -3.16
CA ASN A 117 10.42 -7.31 -4.18
C ASN A 117 9.19 -7.97 -3.55
N PRO A 118 7.97 -7.81 -4.15
CA PRO A 118 6.75 -8.38 -3.60
C PRO A 118 6.82 -9.90 -3.43
N GLY A 119 6.10 -10.43 -2.41
CA GLY A 119 5.92 -11.86 -2.20
C GLY A 119 6.22 -12.35 -0.79
N PHE A 120 7.17 -11.75 -0.08
CA PHE A 120 7.54 -12.19 1.27
C PHE A 120 7.81 -10.98 2.19
N GLY A 121 7.37 -11.09 3.44
CA GLY A 121 7.68 -10.11 4.48
C GLY A 121 9.13 -10.23 5.01
N GLY A 122 9.56 -9.23 5.81
CA GLY A 122 10.83 -9.26 6.52
C GLY A 122 12.07 -8.98 5.66
N GLN A 123 11.91 -8.52 4.42
CA GLN A 123 13.01 -8.15 3.53
C GLN A 123 13.64 -6.82 3.92
N GLU A 124 14.89 -6.59 3.48
CA GLU A 124 15.58 -5.32 3.64
C GLU A 124 15.08 -4.29 2.63
N PHE A 125 15.01 -3.02 3.08
CA PHE A 125 14.62 -1.88 2.27
C PHE A 125 15.57 -1.65 1.09
N ILE A 126 15.06 -1.56 -0.12
CA ILE A 126 15.83 -1.30 -1.36
C ILE A 126 16.07 0.21 -1.47
N ARG A 127 17.24 0.68 -1.02
CA ARG A 127 17.56 2.10 -0.90
C ARG A 127 17.36 2.94 -2.18
N PRO A 128 17.63 2.48 -3.41
CA PRO A 128 17.33 3.24 -4.63
C PRO A 128 15.87 3.71 -4.77
N VAL A 129 14.92 3.13 -4.01
CA VAL A 129 13.52 3.57 -3.99
C VAL A 129 13.37 4.96 -3.37
N LEU A 130 14.32 5.42 -2.52
CA LEU A 130 14.31 6.76 -1.95
C LEU A 130 14.25 7.85 -3.03
N ASP A 131 15.05 7.72 -4.09
CA ASP A 131 15.03 8.65 -5.22
C ASP A 131 13.67 8.66 -5.93
N LYS A 132 13.01 7.49 -6.00
CA LYS A 132 11.67 7.36 -6.58
C LYS A 132 10.61 8.04 -5.72
N ILE A 133 10.72 7.98 -4.39
CA ILE A 133 9.83 8.69 -3.45
C ILE A 133 9.92 10.21 -3.70
N ILE A 134 11.14 10.75 -3.76
CA ILE A 134 11.38 12.19 -4.02
C ILE A 134 10.75 12.60 -5.35
N GLN A 135 11.00 11.83 -6.41
CA GLN A 135 10.47 12.13 -7.73
C GLN A 135 8.94 12.07 -7.76
N LEU A 136 8.34 11.04 -7.16
CA LEU A 136 6.88 10.88 -7.11
C LEU A 136 6.22 12.02 -6.31
N ARG A 137 6.77 12.38 -5.14
CA ARG A 137 6.28 13.51 -4.34
C ARG A 137 6.33 14.82 -5.14
N SER A 138 7.45 15.08 -5.80
CA SER A 138 7.60 16.27 -6.66
C SER A 138 6.54 16.31 -7.78
N ILE A 139 6.23 15.18 -8.41
CA ILE A 139 5.21 15.12 -9.47
C ILE A 139 3.81 15.40 -8.89
N ILE A 140 3.46 14.79 -7.76
CA ILE A 140 2.17 14.97 -7.11
C ILE A 140 1.97 16.46 -6.73
N ASP A 141 2.99 17.08 -6.13
CA ASP A 141 2.94 18.48 -5.71
C ASP A 141 2.86 19.44 -6.89
N GLN A 142 3.68 19.25 -7.93
CA GLN A 142 3.67 20.08 -9.14
C GLN A 142 2.34 20.03 -9.88
N LYS A 143 1.67 18.87 -9.85
CA LYS A 143 0.35 18.70 -10.47
C LYS A 143 -0.80 19.13 -9.55
N GLY A 144 -0.55 19.46 -8.28
CA GLY A 144 -1.56 19.82 -7.29
C GLY A 144 -2.57 18.69 -7.02
N LEU A 145 -2.09 17.42 -7.00
CA LEU A 145 -2.94 16.25 -6.84
C LEU A 145 -3.08 15.86 -5.36
N ASP A 146 -4.27 15.40 -4.97
CA ASP A 146 -4.55 14.81 -3.65
C ASP A 146 -4.37 13.29 -3.73
N ILE A 147 -3.13 12.85 -3.91
CA ILE A 147 -2.75 11.44 -4.00
C ILE A 147 -1.84 11.09 -2.84
N ARG A 148 -2.17 10.03 -2.09
CA ARG A 148 -1.29 9.49 -1.04
C ARG A 148 -0.08 8.81 -1.67
N LEU A 149 1.07 9.03 -1.04
CA LEU A 149 2.30 8.31 -1.36
C LEU A 149 2.56 7.29 -0.27
N GLU A 150 2.23 6.04 -0.57
CA GLU A 150 2.44 4.91 0.32
C GLU A 150 3.74 4.18 0.00
N VAL A 151 4.41 3.67 1.03
CA VAL A 151 5.63 2.86 0.90
C VAL A 151 5.45 1.56 1.67
N ASP A 152 5.71 0.44 0.98
CA ASP A 152 5.63 -0.92 1.55
C ASP A 152 6.91 -1.70 1.30
N GLY A 153 7.43 -2.25 2.38
CA GLY A 153 8.57 -3.15 2.40
C GLY A 153 9.77 -2.63 3.20
N GLY A 154 10.14 -3.37 4.24
CA GLY A 154 11.32 -3.07 5.06
C GLY A 154 11.24 -1.76 5.86
N ILE A 155 10.04 -1.21 6.07
CA ILE A 155 9.84 -0.03 6.93
C ILE A 155 10.00 -0.43 8.39
N LYS A 156 10.91 0.27 9.08
CA LYS A 156 11.30 0.06 10.46
C LYS A 156 11.50 1.39 11.17
N LEU A 157 11.73 1.32 12.50
CA LEU A 157 11.98 2.51 13.32
C LEU A 157 13.18 3.34 12.84
N ASP A 158 14.22 2.68 12.33
CA ASP A 158 15.48 3.33 11.93
C ASP A 158 15.41 4.02 10.55
N ASN A 159 14.37 3.78 9.75
CA ASN A 159 14.26 4.36 8.40
C ASN A 159 12.94 5.12 8.14
N ILE A 160 11.90 4.93 8.94
CA ILE A 160 10.58 5.52 8.69
C ILE A 160 10.63 7.06 8.66
N GLY A 161 11.43 7.69 9.52
CA GLY A 161 11.62 9.16 9.54
C GLY A 161 12.32 9.67 8.27
N GLU A 162 13.35 8.96 7.77
CA GLU A 162 14.00 9.28 6.50
C GLU A 162 12.99 9.18 5.35
N VAL A 163 12.24 8.09 5.26
CA VAL A 163 11.24 7.86 4.19
C VAL A 163 10.16 8.95 4.22
N ALA A 164 9.71 9.37 5.41
CA ALA A 164 8.74 10.45 5.56
C ALA A 164 9.30 11.80 5.10
N SER A 165 10.55 12.14 5.48
CA SER A 165 11.21 13.39 5.11
C SER A 165 11.37 13.56 3.60
N LEU A 166 11.36 12.46 2.85
CA LEU A 166 11.45 12.44 1.38
C LEU A 166 10.08 12.53 0.69
N GLY A 167 8.98 12.57 1.45
CA GLY A 167 7.65 12.88 0.95
C GLY A 167 6.63 11.75 0.99
N ALA A 168 6.97 10.57 1.54
CA ALA A 168 5.96 9.55 1.83
C ALA A 168 5.05 10.00 2.99
N ASP A 169 3.76 9.71 2.89
CA ASP A 169 2.75 10.08 3.90
C ASP A 169 2.00 8.87 4.48
N THR A 170 2.20 7.70 3.91
CA THR A 170 1.56 6.45 4.32
C THR A 170 2.60 5.31 4.33
N PHE A 171 2.62 4.52 5.40
CA PHE A 171 3.69 3.54 5.65
C PHE A 171 3.12 2.19 6.03
N VAL A 172 3.53 1.13 5.32
CA VAL A 172 3.21 -0.24 5.67
C VAL A 172 4.37 -0.84 6.47
N SER A 173 4.08 -1.29 7.67
CA SER A 173 5.04 -1.96 8.53
C SER A 173 4.43 -3.21 9.14
N GLY A 174 4.93 -4.37 8.75
CA GLY A 174 4.49 -5.67 9.25
C GLY A 174 5.43 -6.24 10.30
N SER A 175 6.49 -6.91 9.88
CA SER A 175 7.42 -7.62 10.77
C SER A 175 8.04 -6.73 11.87
N ALA A 176 8.30 -5.45 11.59
CA ALA A 176 8.85 -4.53 12.57
C ALA A 176 7.85 -4.18 13.70
N ILE A 177 6.56 -4.44 13.51
CA ILE A 177 5.54 -4.31 14.56
C ILE A 177 5.21 -5.67 15.15
N PHE A 178 4.87 -6.66 14.31
CA PHE A 178 4.32 -7.93 14.78
C PHE A 178 5.36 -8.86 15.43
N ASN A 179 6.67 -8.61 15.25
CA ASN A 179 7.72 -9.35 15.95
C ASN A 179 8.05 -8.77 17.34
N GLU A 180 7.45 -7.64 17.72
CA GLU A 180 7.66 -7.00 19.02
C GLU A 180 6.61 -7.47 20.04
N ASP A 181 7.02 -7.55 21.32
CA ASP A 181 6.12 -7.95 22.40
C ASP A 181 5.10 -6.86 22.75
N ASN A 182 5.43 -5.57 22.49
CA ASN A 182 4.59 -4.42 22.80
C ASN A 182 4.36 -3.55 21.56
N TYR A 183 3.23 -3.78 20.88
CA TYR A 183 2.86 -3.03 19.68
C TYR A 183 2.63 -1.53 19.92
N GLN A 184 2.13 -1.17 21.11
CA GLN A 184 1.89 0.24 21.45
C GLN A 184 3.21 1.02 21.57
N ASP A 185 4.23 0.42 22.18
CA ASP A 185 5.54 1.05 22.33
C ASP A 185 6.23 1.25 20.98
N VAL A 186 6.22 0.24 20.11
CA VAL A 186 6.85 0.36 18.79
C VAL A 186 6.14 1.37 17.91
N LEU A 187 4.80 1.38 17.89
CA LEU A 187 4.02 2.37 17.13
C LEU A 187 4.21 3.79 17.65
N PHE A 188 4.30 3.96 18.97
CA PHE A 188 4.62 5.25 19.59
C PHE A 188 6.00 5.78 19.13
N LYS A 189 7.04 4.93 19.19
CA LYS A 189 8.38 5.29 18.72
C LYS A 189 8.43 5.59 17.22
N MET A 190 7.69 4.83 16.39
CA MET A 190 7.57 5.12 14.95
C MET A 190 6.93 6.49 14.69
N ARG A 191 5.89 6.87 15.44
CA ARG A 191 5.28 8.20 15.34
C ARG A 191 6.21 9.32 15.77
N GLU A 192 7.00 9.12 16.80
CA GLU A 192 8.05 10.09 17.20
C GLU A 192 9.10 10.25 16.10
N ALA A 193 9.52 9.16 15.46
CA ALA A 193 10.46 9.21 14.35
C ALA A 193 9.89 9.95 13.12
N LEU A 194 8.60 9.82 12.86
CA LEU A 194 7.90 10.58 11.80
C LEU A 194 7.91 12.08 12.08
N ILE A 195 7.65 12.49 13.32
CA ILE A 195 7.65 13.92 13.72
C ILE A 195 9.08 14.50 13.66
N ALA A 196 10.09 13.72 14.01
CA ALA A 196 11.48 14.17 13.98
C ALA A 196 12.04 14.26 12.55
N GLY A 197 11.47 13.54 11.60
CA GLY A 197 11.87 13.51 10.18
C GLY A 197 11.11 14.49 9.28
N SER A 198 10.07 15.17 9.79
CA SER A 198 9.20 16.10 9.05
C SER A 198 9.67 17.56 9.09
#